data_a3cac40fb79feb0d74ab2ac8ee68804b
#
_entry.id   a3cac40fb79feb0d74ab2ac8ee68804b
#
_cell.length_a   1.000
_cell.length_b   1.000
_cell.length_c   1.000
_cell.angle_alpha   90.00
_cell.angle_beta   90.00
_cell.angle_gamma   90.00
#
_symmetry.space_group_name_H-M   'P 1'
#
loop_
_entity.id
_entity.type
_entity.pdbx_description
1 polymer ?
#
loop_
_entity_poly.entity_id
_entity_poly.type
_entity_poly.pdbx_seq_one_letter_code
_entity_poly.pdbx_strand_id
1 'polypeptide(L)'
;MSTFLSLIAFILFVAFIIGLIKPSLVKMPGRKQSSAVYLGGFLGLCVINAILLPADRSPAVVKKQDQPQNADVSPPPFKYADKTLTEYRRERKDTRHKIVAAYMAYRQVPVASEEGFYACVSQNSYTTQGDTPFGVIANWCVTEYRSSPEMLAKRINFDTFQDNFSGWNGAYRPLEAMIKADMHDDSSYKHLSTRYHLVLTDDPHAMIDTTFRGTNAFGGIVKETVSARVDLRTGNVISIVEQ
;
A
#
# COMPACT_ATOMS: atom_id res chain seq x y z
N MET A 1 31.82 22.72 5.36
CA MET A 1 31.49 23.64 4.23
C MET A 1 30.21 23.24 3.51
N SER A 2 29.91 21.96 3.32
CA SER A 2 28.67 21.50 2.63
C SER A 2 27.39 21.93 3.33
N THR A 3 27.31 21.86 4.65
CA THR A 3 26.13 22.25 5.44
C THR A 3 25.78 23.74 5.32
N PHE A 4 26.80 24.60 5.24
CA PHE A 4 26.59 26.05 5.09
C PHE A 4 26.05 26.41 3.69
N LEU A 5 26.58 25.79 2.64
CA LEU A 5 26.06 25.97 1.26
C LEU A 5 24.62 25.45 1.12
N SER A 6 24.29 24.33 1.74
CA SER A 6 22.95 23.76 1.76
C SER A 6 21.94 24.69 2.45
N LEU A 7 22.34 25.32 3.55
CA LEU A 7 21.50 26.29 4.26
C LEU A 7 21.19 27.52 3.39
N ILE A 8 22.17 28.06 2.69
CA ILE A 8 22.01 29.21 1.79
C ILE A 8 21.05 28.83 0.62
N ALA A 9 21.24 27.66 0.03
CA ALA A 9 20.35 27.18 -1.05
C ALA A 9 18.88 27.06 -0.58
N PHE A 10 18.66 26.57 0.64
CA PHE A 10 17.34 26.48 1.25
C PHE A 10 16.70 27.86 1.47
N ILE A 11 17.46 28.84 1.95
CA ILE A 11 16.97 30.21 2.16
C ILE A 11 16.56 30.84 0.82
N LEU A 12 17.35 30.67 -0.24
CA LEU A 12 17.03 31.18 -1.59
C LEU A 12 15.77 30.51 -2.15
N PHE A 13 15.57 29.21 -1.91
CA PHE A 13 14.37 28.50 -2.34
C PHE A 13 13.11 28.99 -1.60
N VAL A 14 13.18 29.23 -0.31
CA VAL A 14 12.07 29.80 0.48
C VAL A 14 11.75 31.22 0.01
N ALA A 15 12.76 32.06 -0.24
CA ALA A 15 12.59 33.41 -0.77
C ALA A 15 11.95 33.40 -2.18
N PHE A 16 12.27 32.41 -3.01
CA PHE A 16 11.63 32.20 -4.31
C PHE A 16 10.12 31.93 -4.17
N ILE A 17 9.73 31.03 -3.26
CA ILE A 17 8.30 30.71 -3.02
C ILE A 17 7.55 31.92 -2.49
N ILE A 18 8.11 32.65 -1.53
CA ILE A 18 7.53 33.89 -0.99
C ILE A 18 7.40 34.95 -2.10
N GLY A 19 8.42 35.07 -2.97
CA GLY A 19 8.42 35.99 -4.09
C GLY A 19 7.36 35.69 -5.16
N LEU A 20 6.91 34.44 -5.31
CA LEU A 20 5.79 34.05 -6.17
C LEU A 20 4.44 34.50 -5.61
N ILE A 21 4.28 34.47 -4.29
CA ILE A 21 3.00 34.79 -3.61
C ILE A 21 2.89 36.30 -3.39
N LYS A 22 3.93 36.94 -2.79
CA LYS A 22 3.98 38.36 -2.49
C LYS A 22 5.37 38.94 -2.76
N PRO A 23 5.64 39.42 -3.99
CA PRO A 23 6.98 39.91 -4.39
C PRO A 23 7.45 41.13 -3.60
N SER A 24 6.52 41.92 -3.03
CA SER A 24 6.85 43.05 -2.18
C SER A 24 7.55 42.70 -0.87
N LEU A 25 7.36 41.46 -0.35
CA LEU A 25 8.03 40.98 0.88
C LEU A 25 9.53 40.70 0.67
N VAL A 26 9.92 40.37 -0.56
CA VAL A 26 11.32 40.14 -0.95
C VAL A 26 11.96 41.34 -1.66
N LYS A 27 11.36 42.55 -1.47
CA LYS A 27 11.84 43.85 -2.01
C LYS A 27 12.05 43.85 -3.54
N MET A 28 11.23 43.09 -4.29
CA MET A 28 11.31 43.02 -5.76
C MET A 28 10.08 43.68 -6.39
N PRO A 29 10.25 44.47 -7.51
CA PRO A 29 9.16 45.22 -8.14
C PRO A 29 8.18 44.35 -8.91
N GLY A 30 8.49 43.04 -9.15
CA GLY A 30 7.58 42.15 -9.87
C GLY A 30 7.94 40.69 -9.79
N ARG A 31 6.92 39.81 -10.02
CA ARG A 31 7.05 38.33 -9.97
C ARG A 31 8.10 37.78 -10.92
N LYS A 32 8.21 38.32 -12.12
CA LYS A 32 9.18 37.88 -13.13
C LYS A 32 10.62 38.14 -12.72
N GLN A 33 10.89 39.28 -12.08
CA GLN A 33 12.23 39.64 -11.58
C GLN A 33 12.58 38.81 -10.33
N SER A 34 11.65 38.61 -9.42
CA SER A 34 11.84 37.74 -8.27
C SER A 34 12.19 36.31 -8.69
N SER A 35 11.45 35.73 -9.63
CA SER A 35 11.72 34.38 -10.15
C SER A 35 13.09 34.29 -10.83
N ALA A 36 13.46 35.26 -11.65
CA ALA A 36 14.74 35.24 -12.36
C ALA A 36 15.95 35.33 -11.40
N VAL A 37 15.87 36.16 -10.37
CA VAL A 37 16.99 36.36 -9.41
C VAL A 37 17.12 35.18 -8.47
N TYR A 38 16.02 34.74 -7.83
CA TYR A 38 16.12 33.69 -6.80
C TYR A 38 16.23 32.29 -7.41
N LEU A 39 15.55 32.00 -8.53
CA LEU A 39 15.71 30.72 -9.22
C LEU A 39 17.08 30.61 -9.90
N GLY A 40 17.54 31.69 -10.54
CA GLY A 40 18.86 31.74 -11.14
C GLY A 40 19.99 31.61 -10.11
N GLY A 41 19.85 32.26 -8.95
CA GLY A 41 20.77 32.12 -7.84
C GLY A 41 20.82 30.72 -7.24
N PHE A 42 19.65 30.08 -7.08
CA PHE A 42 19.54 28.69 -6.62
C PHE A 42 20.20 27.70 -7.59
N LEU A 43 19.89 27.81 -8.90
CA LEU A 43 20.50 26.95 -9.92
C LEU A 43 22.00 27.17 -10.03
N GLY A 44 22.47 28.41 -9.96
CA GLY A 44 23.90 28.73 -9.94
C GLY A 44 24.62 28.07 -8.75
N LEU A 45 24.04 28.13 -7.56
CA LEU A 45 24.61 27.48 -6.36
C LEU A 45 24.61 25.95 -6.47
N CYS A 46 23.60 25.34 -7.10
CA CYS A 46 23.56 23.90 -7.36
C CYS A 46 24.68 23.47 -8.31
N VAL A 47 24.94 24.24 -9.37
CA VAL A 47 26.04 23.98 -10.33
C VAL A 47 27.41 24.12 -9.65
N ILE A 48 27.60 25.16 -8.86
CA ILE A 48 28.84 25.37 -8.09
C ILE A 48 29.06 24.22 -7.09
N ASN A 49 28.01 23.77 -6.42
CA ASN A 49 28.08 22.64 -5.48
C ASN A 49 28.43 21.32 -6.20
N ALA A 50 27.90 21.12 -7.41
CA ALA A 50 28.23 19.94 -8.23
C ALA A 50 29.68 19.96 -8.77
N ILE A 51 30.28 21.16 -8.95
CA ILE A 51 31.66 21.32 -9.44
C ILE A 51 32.67 21.23 -8.28
N LEU A 52 32.31 21.75 -7.09
CA LEU A 52 33.20 21.79 -5.92
C LEU A 52 33.20 20.51 -5.09
N LEU A 53 32.20 19.66 -5.22
CA LEU A 53 32.20 18.32 -4.66
C LEU A 53 32.71 17.35 -5.73
N PRO A 54 33.92 16.75 -5.57
CA PRO A 54 34.35 15.70 -6.48
C PRO A 54 33.34 14.59 -6.43
N ALA A 55 32.69 14.34 -7.55
CA ALA A 55 31.91 13.12 -7.74
C ALA A 55 32.89 11.96 -7.57
N ASP A 56 32.71 11.18 -6.52
CA ASP A 56 33.38 9.90 -6.37
C ASP A 56 32.93 8.98 -7.51
N ARG A 57 33.55 9.18 -8.67
CA ARG A 57 33.50 8.24 -9.79
C ARG A 57 34.71 7.34 -9.64
N SER A 58 34.57 6.27 -8.91
CA SER A 58 35.49 5.14 -9.03
C SER A 58 34.86 4.04 -9.86
N PRO A 59 35.55 3.69 -10.95
CA PRO A 59 35.92 2.32 -11.15
C PRO A 59 37.43 2.21 -11.07
N ALA A 60 37.97 2.18 -9.87
CA ALA A 60 39.34 1.73 -9.68
C ALA A 60 39.37 0.22 -9.77
N VAL A 61 39.96 -0.28 -10.84
CA VAL A 61 40.50 -1.63 -10.92
C VAL A 61 41.56 -1.78 -9.84
N VAL A 62 41.19 -2.29 -8.68
CA VAL A 62 42.12 -2.68 -7.62
C VAL A 62 42.57 -4.10 -7.91
N LYS A 63 43.89 -4.24 -8.18
CA LYS A 63 44.59 -5.51 -8.19
C LYS A 63 44.33 -6.25 -6.88
N LYS A 64 43.97 -7.54 -7.04
CA LYS A 64 43.84 -8.55 -6.01
C LYS A 64 45.04 -8.51 -5.08
N GLN A 65 44.83 -8.15 -3.83
CA GLN A 65 45.73 -8.41 -2.74
C GLN A 65 45.05 -9.43 -1.85
N ASP A 66 45.69 -10.58 -1.71
CA ASP A 66 45.18 -11.72 -0.93
C ASP A 66 45.12 -11.31 0.55
N GLN A 67 43.93 -10.97 1.02
CA GLN A 67 43.60 -10.86 2.43
C GLN A 67 42.55 -11.96 2.73
N PRO A 68 42.66 -12.71 3.84
CA PRO A 68 41.74 -13.79 4.11
C PRO A 68 40.32 -13.23 4.20
N GLN A 69 39.50 -13.56 3.21
CA GLN A 69 38.09 -13.24 3.16
C GLN A 69 37.40 -13.96 4.34
N ASN A 70 37.12 -13.23 5.41
CA ASN A 70 35.90 -13.54 6.17
C ASN A 70 34.75 -13.32 5.18
N ALA A 71 34.27 -14.40 4.63
CA ALA A 71 33.11 -14.42 3.76
C ALA A 71 31.93 -13.89 4.61
N ASP A 72 31.61 -12.62 4.39
CA ASP A 72 30.30 -12.08 4.74
C ASP A 72 29.30 -12.75 3.79
N VAL A 73 28.89 -13.97 4.19
CA VAL A 73 27.92 -14.76 3.46
C VAL A 73 26.56 -14.08 3.72
N SER A 74 26.29 -13.03 2.94
CA SER A 74 24.91 -12.55 2.84
C SER A 74 24.03 -13.76 2.50
N PRO A 75 23.02 -14.06 3.30
CA PRO A 75 22.17 -15.21 3.01
C PRO A 75 21.62 -15.09 1.58
N PRO A 76 21.51 -16.21 0.85
CA PRO A 76 21.01 -16.17 -0.51
C PRO A 76 19.65 -15.46 -0.57
N PRO A 77 19.35 -14.73 -1.66
CA PRO A 77 18.10 -13.98 -1.76
C PRO A 77 16.90 -14.94 -1.57
N PHE A 78 15.86 -14.46 -0.89
CA PHE A 78 14.67 -15.26 -0.63
C PHE A 78 13.98 -15.65 -1.93
N LYS A 79 13.69 -16.94 -2.12
CA LYS A 79 13.18 -17.53 -3.37
C LYS A 79 11.97 -16.81 -3.97
N TYR A 80 11.07 -16.27 -3.13
CA TYR A 80 9.82 -15.63 -3.55
C TYR A 80 9.86 -14.10 -3.42
N ALA A 81 11.03 -13.51 -3.20
CA ALA A 81 11.16 -12.07 -2.98
C ALA A 81 10.59 -11.24 -4.13
N ASP A 82 10.84 -11.66 -5.37
CA ASP A 82 10.44 -10.92 -6.57
C ASP A 82 9.03 -11.27 -7.07
N LYS A 83 8.34 -12.24 -6.42
CA LYS A 83 6.94 -12.55 -6.75
C LYS A 83 6.08 -11.30 -6.52
N THR A 84 5.31 -10.89 -7.52
CA THR A 84 4.39 -9.76 -7.39
C THR A 84 3.26 -10.06 -6.40
N LEU A 85 2.67 -9.02 -5.79
CA LEU A 85 1.51 -9.20 -4.91
C LEU A 85 0.32 -9.80 -5.66
N THR A 86 0.15 -9.48 -6.95
CA THR A 86 -0.88 -10.10 -7.79
C THR A 86 -0.67 -11.60 -7.92
N GLU A 87 0.56 -12.06 -8.16
CA GLU A 87 0.89 -13.49 -8.21
C GLU A 87 0.77 -14.15 -6.85
N TYR A 88 1.22 -13.48 -5.77
CA TYR A 88 1.09 -13.99 -4.40
C TYR A 88 -0.38 -14.19 -4.00
N ARG A 89 -1.28 -13.24 -4.29
CA ARG A 89 -2.71 -13.35 -4.00
C ARG A 89 -3.42 -14.46 -4.79
N ARG A 90 -2.91 -14.84 -5.97
CA ARG A 90 -3.43 -15.95 -6.77
C ARG A 90 -3.01 -17.32 -6.24
N GLU A 91 -2.00 -17.38 -5.38
CA GLU A 91 -1.64 -18.64 -4.73
C GLU A 91 -2.77 -19.13 -3.83
N ARG A 92 -2.86 -20.46 -3.68
CA ARG A 92 -3.76 -21.06 -2.71
C ARG A 92 -3.38 -20.61 -1.30
N LYS A 93 -4.36 -20.50 -0.42
CA LYS A 93 -4.17 -20.09 0.98
C LYS A 93 -3.02 -20.83 1.66
N ASP A 94 -3.01 -22.18 1.57
CA ASP A 94 -1.94 -23.00 2.15
C ASP A 94 -0.55 -22.66 1.60
N THR A 95 -0.47 -22.32 0.31
CA THR A 95 0.79 -21.91 -0.33
C THR A 95 1.23 -20.54 0.19
N ARG A 96 0.29 -19.60 0.37
CA ARG A 96 0.59 -18.28 0.94
C ARG A 96 1.13 -18.39 2.36
N HIS A 97 0.53 -19.24 3.21
CA HIS A 97 1.04 -19.51 4.56
C HIS A 97 2.46 -20.08 4.52
N LYS A 98 2.74 -21.06 3.63
CA LYS A 98 4.09 -21.62 3.45
C LYS A 98 5.12 -20.59 3.01
N ILE A 99 4.75 -19.70 2.09
CA ILE A 99 5.63 -18.62 1.63
C ILE A 99 5.96 -17.67 2.79
N VAL A 100 4.95 -17.28 3.57
CA VAL A 100 5.13 -16.39 4.73
C VAL A 100 5.96 -17.05 5.81
N ALA A 101 5.66 -18.29 6.19
CA ALA A 101 6.44 -19.05 7.18
C ALA A 101 7.91 -19.21 6.76
N ALA A 102 8.16 -19.51 5.47
CA ALA A 102 9.52 -19.59 4.94
C ALA A 102 10.24 -18.23 4.98
N TYR A 103 9.53 -17.12 4.74
CA TYR A 103 10.12 -15.79 4.88
C TYR A 103 10.42 -15.43 6.33
N MET A 104 9.53 -15.76 7.24
CA MET A 104 9.75 -15.57 8.68
C MET A 104 11.00 -16.33 9.16
N ALA A 105 11.15 -17.60 8.74
CA ALA A 105 12.35 -18.38 9.04
C ALA A 105 13.62 -17.74 8.45
N TYR A 106 13.57 -17.30 7.20
CA TYR A 106 14.66 -16.59 6.52
C TYR A 106 15.08 -15.30 7.27
N ARG A 107 14.12 -14.58 7.85
CA ARG A 107 14.36 -13.32 8.58
C ARG A 107 14.46 -13.49 10.09
N GLN A 108 14.47 -14.75 10.58
CA GLN A 108 14.56 -15.09 12.01
C GLN A 108 13.44 -14.47 12.86
N VAL A 109 12.23 -14.40 12.29
CA VAL A 109 11.01 -14.01 13.02
C VAL A 109 10.44 -15.25 13.72
N PRO A 110 10.16 -15.23 15.03
CA PRO A 110 9.63 -16.36 15.76
C PRO A 110 8.27 -16.85 15.23
N VAL A 111 8.08 -18.17 15.21
CA VAL A 111 6.81 -18.83 14.79
C VAL A 111 5.62 -18.34 15.62
N ALA A 112 5.83 -18.01 16.90
CA ALA A 112 4.76 -17.46 17.75
C ALA A 112 4.10 -16.18 17.19
N SER A 113 4.75 -15.48 16.24
CA SER A 113 4.22 -14.28 15.58
C SER A 113 3.58 -14.57 14.23
N GLU A 114 3.42 -15.86 13.83
CA GLU A 114 3.02 -16.25 12.48
C GLU A 114 1.68 -15.66 12.07
N GLU A 115 0.65 -15.75 12.91
CA GLU A 115 -0.68 -15.23 12.60
C GLU A 115 -0.68 -13.72 12.37
N GLY A 116 -0.03 -12.96 13.26
CA GLY A 116 0.09 -11.51 13.13
C GLY A 116 0.93 -11.11 11.91
N PHE A 117 2.01 -11.85 11.65
CA PHE A 117 2.86 -11.60 10.49
C PHE A 117 2.13 -11.90 9.18
N TYR A 118 1.39 -13.01 9.13
CA TYR A 118 0.54 -13.34 7.99
C TYR A 118 -0.54 -12.29 7.76
N ALA A 119 -1.21 -11.82 8.83
CA ALA A 119 -2.19 -10.75 8.76
C ALA A 119 -1.57 -9.45 8.22
N CYS A 120 -0.34 -9.09 8.65
CA CYS A 120 0.38 -7.94 8.12
C CYS A 120 0.64 -8.07 6.61
N VAL A 121 1.16 -9.21 6.16
CA VAL A 121 1.39 -9.47 4.72
C VAL A 121 0.07 -9.46 3.95
N SER A 122 -0.98 -10.11 4.50
CA SER A 122 -2.31 -10.14 3.90
C SER A 122 -2.84 -8.72 3.72
N GLN A 123 -2.91 -7.91 4.78
CA GLN A 123 -3.41 -6.54 4.73
C GLN A 123 -2.64 -5.71 3.70
N ASN A 124 -1.31 -5.67 3.80
CA ASN A 124 -0.48 -4.89 2.89
C ASN A 124 -0.61 -5.37 1.44
N SER A 125 -0.81 -6.68 1.21
CA SER A 125 -0.98 -7.20 -0.15
C SER A 125 -2.24 -6.69 -0.84
N TYR A 126 -3.31 -6.38 -0.11
CA TYR A 126 -4.58 -5.84 -0.65
C TYR A 126 -4.65 -4.31 -0.66
N THR A 127 -3.76 -3.63 0.07
CA THR A 127 -3.75 -2.16 0.16
C THR A 127 -2.61 -1.52 -0.64
N THR A 128 -1.73 -2.33 -1.23
CA THR A 128 -0.59 -1.89 -2.04
C THR A 128 -0.80 -2.30 -3.51
N GLN A 129 -0.09 -1.64 -4.42
CA GLN A 129 -0.16 -1.93 -5.86
C GLN A 129 0.27 -3.39 -6.15
N GLY A 130 -0.46 -4.03 -7.07
CA GLY A 130 -0.34 -5.46 -7.32
C GLY A 130 0.98 -5.91 -7.97
N ASP A 131 1.74 -5.01 -8.57
CA ASP A 131 3.07 -5.22 -9.16
C ASP A 131 4.21 -5.10 -8.14
N THR A 132 3.92 -4.62 -6.92
CA THR A 132 4.91 -4.56 -5.84
C THR A 132 5.44 -5.96 -5.50
N PRO A 133 6.77 -6.14 -5.37
CA PRO A 133 7.35 -7.42 -4.99
C PRO A 133 6.96 -7.84 -3.56
N PHE A 134 6.69 -9.13 -3.37
CA PHE A 134 6.38 -9.72 -2.07
C PHE A 134 7.44 -9.40 -1.00
N GLY A 135 8.72 -9.47 -1.38
CA GLY A 135 9.84 -9.21 -0.48
C GLY A 135 9.82 -7.81 0.15
N VAL A 136 9.30 -6.81 -0.59
CA VAL A 136 9.13 -5.44 -0.08
C VAL A 136 8.11 -5.41 1.06
N ILE A 137 6.93 -5.98 0.84
CA ILE A 137 5.85 -6.02 1.83
C ILE A 137 6.24 -6.86 3.04
N ALA A 138 6.80 -8.04 2.81
CA ALA A 138 7.25 -8.92 3.87
C ALA A 138 8.36 -8.25 4.71
N ASN A 139 9.23 -7.44 4.09
CA ASN A 139 10.23 -6.66 4.82
C ASN A 139 9.60 -5.55 5.69
N TRP A 140 8.53 -4.89 5.22
CA TRP A 140 7.78 -3.94 6.06
C TRP A 140 7.24 -4.64 7.31
N CYS A 141 6.67 -5.84 7.16
CA CYS A 141 6.16 -6.62 8.30
C CYS A 141 7.29 -7.05 9.27
N VAL A 142 8.50 -7.35 8.78
CA VAL A 142 9.67 -7.57 9.65
C VAL A 142 10.04 -6.31 10.43
N THR A 143 10.03 -5.15 9.76
CA THR A 143 10.33 -3.87 10.40
C THR A 143 9.30 -3.54 11.47
N GLU A 144 8.02 -3.75 11.19
CA GLU A 144 6.94 -3.58 12.15
C GLU A 144 7.08 -4.54 13.34
N TYR A 145 7.33 -5.82 13.09
CA TYR A 145 7.59 -6.81 14.13
C TYR A 145 8.73 -6.38 15.06
N ARG A 146 9.83 -5.87 14.51
CA ARG A 146 11.00 -5.47 15.29
C ARG A 146 10.79 -4.18 16.09
N SER A 147 9.95 -3.29 15.61
CA SER A 147 9.67 -2.01 16.29
C SER A 147 8.53 -2.12 17.30
N SER A 148 7.48 -2.86 16.98
CA SER A 148 6.25 -2.98 17.77
C SER A 148 5.54 -4.29 17.47
N PRO A 149 5.97 -5.43 18.07
CA PRO A 149 5.37 -6.73 17.79
C PRO A 149 3.85 -6.80 18.03
N GLU A 150 3.35 -6.03 18.99
CA GLU A 150 1.93 -5.91 19.32
C GLU A 150 1.09 -5.28 18.19
N MET A 151 1.70 -4.52 17.31
CA MET A 151 1.00 -3.92 16.16
C MET A 151 0.59 -4.98 15.14
N LEU A 152 1.33 -6.09 15.04
CA LEU A 152 0.95 -7.20 14.17
C LEU A 152 -0.41 -7.80 14.56
N ALA A 153 -0.74 -7.84 15.85
CA ALA A 153 -2.03 -8.35 16.34
C ALA A 153 -3.23 -7.48 15.89
N LYS A 154 -2.97 -6.21 15.54
CA LYS A 154 -4.00 -5.30 15.01
C LYS A 154 -4.22 -5.47 13.50
N ARG A 155 -3.31 -6.12 12.80
CA ARG A 155 -3.40 -6.34 11.36
C ARG A 155 -4.56 -7.29 11.03
N ILE A 156 -5.04 -7.19 9.79
CA ILE A 156 -6.21 -7.93 9.34
C ILE A 156 -5.79 -8.96 8.31
N ASN A 157 -6.15 -10.21 8.59
CA ASN A 157 -6.11 -11.25 7.58
C ASN A 157 -7.34 -11.13 6.69
N PHE A 158 -7.14 -10.78 5.42
CA PHE A 158 -8.22 -10.60 4.45
C PHE A 158 -8.77 -11.91 3.87
N ASP A 159 -8.24 -13.06 4.21
CA ASP A 159 -8.67 -14.33 3.62
C ASP A 159 -10.16 -14.58 3.81
N THR A 160 -10.67 -14.43 5.04
CA THR A 160 -12.10 -14.65 5.34
C THR A 160 -13.00 -13.69 4.55
N PHE A 161 -12.60 -12.41 4.47
CA PHE A 161 -13.33 -11.42 3.69
C PHE A 161 -13.34 -11.77 2.19
N GLN A 162 -12.18 -12.15 1.65
CA GLN A 162 -12.03 -12.50 0.23
C GLN A 162 -12.72 -13.82 -0.13
N ASP A 163 -12.68 -14.81 0.77
CA ASP A 163 -13.33 -16.10 0.57
C ASP A 163 -14.86 -15.98 0.47
N ASN A 164 -15.46 -14.88 0.96
CA ASN A 164 -16.89 -14.60 0.84
C ASN A 164 -17.30 -14.08 -0.55
N PHE A 165 -16.37 -13.67 -1.40
CA PHE A 165 -16.72 -13.35 -2.79
C PHE A 165 -16.92 -14.62 -3.61
N SER A 166 -17.94 -14.60 -4.45
CA SER A 166 -18.18 -15.66 -5.43
C SER A 166 -17.10 -15.61 -6.52
N GLY A 167 -16.37 -16.70 -6.70
CA GLY A 167 -15.40 -16.83 -7.79
C GLY A 167 -16.03 -16.85 -9.19
N TRP A 168 -17.37 -16.99 -9.29
CA TRP A 168 -18.09 -17.05 -10.54
C TRP A 168 -18.56 -15.68 -11.04
N ASN A 169 -19.23 -14.91 -10.18
CA ASN A 169 -19.85 -13.64 -10.56
C ASN A 169 -19.38 -12.44 -9.71
N GLY A 170 -18.53 -12.67 -8.71
CA GLY A 170 -17.99 -11.62 -7.84
C GLY A 170 -18.99 -11.10 -6.78
N ALA A 171 -20.15 -11.73 -6.61
CA ALA A 171 -21.11 -11.37 -5.57
C ALA A 171 -20.52 -11.64 -4.17
N TYR A 172 -20.79 -10.75 -3.22
CA TYR A 172 -20.49 -10.99 -1.81
C TYR A 172 -21.60 -11.84 -1.20
N ARG A 173 -21.31 -13.13 -0.99
CA ARG A 173 -22.34 -14.15 -0.64
C ARG A 173 -23.17 -13.81 0.59
N PRO A 174 -22.60 -13.31 1.73
CA PRO A 174 -23.42 -12.95 2.87
C PRO A 174 -24.44 -11.85 2.57
N LEU A 175 -24.04 -10.81 1.82
CA LEU A 175 -24.95 -9.74 1.43
C LEU A 175 -25.97 -10.20 0.40
N GLU A 176 -25.55 -11.02 -0.58
CA GLU A 176 -26.46 -11.63 -1.56
C GLU A 176 -27.57 -12.45 -0.87
N ALA A 177 -27.20 -13.24 0.15
CA ALA A 177 -28.18 -14.03 0.90
C ALA A 177 -29.18 -13.13 1.64
N MET A 178 -28.74 -12.04 2.24
CA MET A 178 -29.63 -11.07 2.90
C MET A 178 -30.57 -10.37 1.91
N ILE A 179 -30.04 -9.92 0.77
CA ILE A 179 -30.85 -9.30 -0.29
C ILE A 179 -31.93 -10.27 -0.77
N LYS A 180 -31.59 -11.53 -1.08
CA LYS A 180 -32.55 -12.55 -1.52
C LYS A 180 -33.61 -12.82 -0.48
N ALA A 181 -33.25 -12.86 0.81
CA ALA A 181 -34.24 -13.10 1.89
C ALA A 181 -35.27 -11.97 2.04
N ASP A 182 -34.91 -10.75 1.61
CA ASP A 182 -35.83 -9.58 1.64
C ASP A 182 -36.63 -9.39 0.34
N MET A 183 -36.24 -10.07 -0.74
CA MET A 183 -36.94 -9.96 -2.03
C MET A 183 -38.28 -10.67 -2.02
N HIS A 184 -39.28 -10.10 -2.73
CA HIS A 184 -40.56 -10.76 -2.98
C HIS A 184 -40.42 -12.05 -3.81
N ASP A 185 -39.50 -12.04 -4.78
CA ASP A 185 -39.17 -13.19 -5.65
C ASP A 185 -37.66 -13.33 -5.75
N ASP A 186 -37.07 -14.13 -4.84
CA ASP A 186 -35.63 -14.37 -4.76
C ASP A 186 -35.06 -15.10 -5.99
N SER A 187 -35.91 -15.87 -6.69
CA SER A 187 -35.54 -16.58 -7.91
C SER A 187 -35.22 -15.62 -9.08
N SER A 188 -35.79 -14.43 -9.05
CA SER A 188 -35.54 -13.37 -10.03
C SER A 188 -34.21 -12.62 -9.83
N TYR A 189 -33.53 -12.83 -8.70
CA TYR A 189 -32.26 -12.16 -8.40
C TYR A 189 -31.21 -12.43 -9.47
N LYS A 190 -30.60 -11.35 -9.97
CA LYS A 190 -29.47 -11.42 -10.87
C LYS A 190 -28.41 -10.41 -10.47
N HIS A 191 -27.29 -10.90 -9.95
CA HIS A 191 -26.13 -10.06 -9.65
C HIS A 191 -25.61 -9.34 -10.90
N LEU A 192 -25.28 -8.06 -10.77
CA LEU A 192 -24.70 -7.25 -11.83
C LEU A 192 -23.27 -6.83 -11.50
N SER A 193 -23.02 -6.30 -10.30
CA SER A 193 -21.69 -5.92 -9.85
C SER A 193 -21.61 -5.79 -8.34
N THR A 194 -20.44 -6.04 -7.79
CA THR A 194 -20.10 -5.70 -6.41
C THR A 194 -18.86 -4.81 -6.41
N ARG A 195 -18.89 -3.74 -5.65
CA ARG A 195 -17.76 -2.85 -5.37
C ARG A 195 -17.56 -2.77 -3.87
N TYR A 196 -16.33 -2.53 -3.43
CA TYR A 196 -16.08 -2.30 -2.03
C TYR A 196 -14.94 -1.29 -1.85
N HIS A 197 -14.93 -0.63 -0.71
CA HIS A 197 -13.80 0.13 -0.21
C HIS A 197 -13.50 -0.26 1.24
N LEU A 198 -12.23 -0.16 1.61
CA LEU A 198 -11.73 -0.59 2.91
C LEU A 198 -11.57 0.62 3.81
N VAL A 199 -12.07 0.51 5.03
CA VAL A 199 -11.84 1.47 6.13
C VAL A 199 -10.98 0.74 7.17
N LEU A 200 -9.72 1.15 7.32
CA LEU A 200 -8.71 0.47 8.15
C LEU A 200 -8.31 1.30 9.39
N THR A 201 -9.23 2.09 9.89
CA THR A 201 -9.09 2.87 11.12
C THR A 201 -9.28 2.00 12.36
N ASP A 202 -9.58 2.60 13.52
CA ASP A 202 -9.78 1.88 14.79
C ASP A 202 -10.92 0.87 14.77
N ASP A 203 -11.87 1.02 13.83
CA ASP A 203 -12.99 0.12 13.59
C ASP A 203 -12.94 -0.40 12.14
N PRO A 204 -12.10 -1.40 11.86
CA PRO A 204 -11.83 -1.85 10.50
C PRO A 204 -13.03 -2.57 9.88
N HIS A 205 -13.51 -2.04 8.75
CA HIS A 205 -14.64 -2.60 8.02
C HIS A 205 -14.52 -2.36 6.51
N ALA A 206 -15.31 -3.08 5.73
CA ALA A 206 -15.55 -2.77 4.33
C ALA A 206 -16.93 -2.17 4.15
N MET A 207 -17.03 -1.17 3.28
CA MET A 207 -18.31 -0.76 2.70
C MET A 207 -18.46 -1.47 1.36
N ILE A 208 -19.52 -2.25 1.21
CA ILE A 208 -19.82 -3.04 0.00
C ILE A 208 -21.08 -2.52 -0.65
N ASP A 209 -20.99 -2.22 -1.94
CA ASP A 209 -22.14 -1.87 -2.79
C ASP A 209 -22.39 -3.01 -3.76
N THR A 210 -23.53 -3.68 -3.61
CA THR A 210 -23.99 -4.74 -4.53
C THR A 210 -25.14 -4.22 -5.38
N THR A 211 -24.93 -4.21 -6.70
CA THR A 211 -25.97 -3.88 -7.68
C THR A 211 -26.52 -5.17 -8.29
N PHE A 212 -27.84 -5.28 -8.33
CA PHE A 212 -28.55 -6.44 -8.85
C PHE A 212 -29.82 -6.02 -9.61
N ARG A 213 -30.45 -6.97 -10.29
CA ARG A 213 -31.83 -6.87 -10.81
C ARG A 213 -32.69 -7.92 -10.13
N GLY A 214 -33.95 -7.59 -9.96
CA GLY A 214 -34.97 -8.53 -9.48
C GLY A 214 -36.36 -8.08 -9.88
N THR A 215 -37.34 -8.93 -9.63
CA THR A 215 -38.74 -8.62 -9.87
C THR A 215 -39.38 -8.05 -8.61
N ASN A 216 -40.00 -6.88 -8.72
CA ASN A 216 -40.72 -6.27 -7.61
C ASN A 216 -42.11 -6.93 -7.41
N ALA A 217 -42.81 -6.54 -6.33
CA ALA A 217 -44.15 -7.09 -6.01
C ALA A 217 -45.22 -6.86 -7.09
N PHE A 218 -44.97 -5.95 -8.05
CA PHE A 218 -45.88 -5.67 -9.18
C PHE A 218 -45.47 -6.41 -10.46
N GLY A 219 -44.47 -7.31 -10.41
CA GLY A 219 -43.96 -8.05 -11.57
C GLY A 219 -43.02 -7.27 -12.48
N GLY A 220 -42.67 -6.04 -12.13
CA GLY A 220 -41.70 -5.21 -12.88
C GLY A 220 -40.25 -5.56 -12.53
N ILE A 221 -39.37 -5.61 -13.57
CA ILE A 221 -37.93 -5.79 -13.35
C ILE A 221 -37.32 -4.45 -12.93
N VAL A 222 -36.71 -4.42 -11.76
CA VAL A 222 -36.04 -3.28 -11.19
C VAL A 222 -34.53 -3.54 -11.05
N LYS A 223 -33.74 -2.48 -11.12
CA LYS A 223 -32.30 -2.48 -10.83
C LYS A 223 -32.07 -1.70 -9.54
N GLU A 224 -31.46 -2.35 -8.57
CA GLU A 224 -31.22 -1.75 -7.25
C GLU A 224 -29.75 -1.89 -6.85
N THR A 225 -29.32 -1.04 -5.92
CA THR A 225 -28.02 -1.12 -5.26
C THR A 225 -28.24 -1.11 -3.76
N VAL A 226 -27.69 -2.10 -3.09
CA VAL A 226 -27.69 -2.21 -1.64
C VAL A 226 -26.29 -2.01 -1.14
N SER A 227 -26.13 -1.08 -0.20
CA SER A 227 -24.88 -0.79 0.50
C SER A 227 -24.87 -1.45 1.87
N ALA A 228 -23.76 -2.05 2.24
CA ALA A 228 -23.61 -2.73 3.52
C ALA A 228 -22.23 -2.47 4.14
N ARG A 229 -22.23 -2.39 5.47
CA ARG A 229 -21.03 -2.42 6.27
C ARG A 229 -20.70 -3.86 6.65
N VAL A 230 -19.45 -4.28 6.44
CA VAL A 230 -18.98 -5.65 6.63
C VAL A 230 -17.75 -5.67 7.52
N ASP A 231 -17.74 -6.53 8.51
CA ASP A 231 -16.56 -6.76 9.35
C ASP A 231 -15.47 -7.50 8.56
N LEU A 232 -14.26 -6.93 8.51
CA LEU A 232 -13.15 -7.48 7.74
C LEU A 232 -12.54 -8.75 8.33
N ARG A 233 -12.70 -8.99 9.63
CA ARG A 233 -12.13 -10.15 10.32
C ARG A 233 -13.02 -11.38 10.19
N THR A 234 -14.33 -11.17 10.33
CA THR A 234 -15.32 -12.25 10.29
C THR A 234 -15.98 -12.43 8.93
N GLY A 235 -15.95 -11.39 8.08
CA GLY A 235 -16.65 -11.37 6.80
C GLY A 235 -18.18 -11.23 6.93
N ASN A 236 -18.70 -10.97 8.12
CA ASN A 236 -20.12 -10.84 8.36
C ASN A 236 -20.64 -9.44 8.00
N VAL A 237 -21.85 -9.37 7.47
CA VAL A 237 -22.55 -8.10 7.30
C VAL A 237 -22.96 -7.58 8.69
N ILE A 238 -22.50 -6.37 9.03
CA ILE A 238 -22.81 -5.69 10.29
C ILE A 238 -24.17 -4.99 10.19
N SER A 239 -24.37 -4.25 9.07
CA SER A 239 -25.60 -3.50 8.82
C SER A 239 -25.77 -3.20 7.33
N ILE A 240 -27.02 -3.09 6.90
CA ILE A 240 -27.38 -2.44 5.64
C ILE A 240 -27.36 -0.93 5.86
N VAL A 241 -26.85 -0.18 4.88
CA VAL A 241 -26.81 1.28 4.90
C VAL A 241 -27.91 1.79 3.97
N GLU A 242 -28.90 2.45 4.55
CA GLU A 242 -29.91 3.13 3.75
C GLU A 242 -29.27 4.33 3.03
N GLN A 243 -29.58 4.49 1.74
CA GLN A 243 -29.10 5.60 0.91
C GLN A 243 -30.06 6.78 0.95
#